data_ccbcae4c01467c4593c875a752155201
#
_entry.id   ccbcae4c01467c4593c875a752155201
#
_cell.length_a   1.000
_cell.length_b   1.000
_cell.length_c   1.000
_cell.angle_alpha   90.00
_cell.angle_beta   90.00
_cell.angle_gamma   90.00
#
_symmetry.space_group_name_H-M   'P 1'
#
loop_
_entity.id
_entity.type
_entity.pdbx_description
1 polymer ?
#
loop_
_entity_poly.entity_id
_entity_poly.type
_entity_poly.pdbx_seq_one_letter_code
_entity_poly.pdbx_strand_id
1 'polypeptide(L)'
;MTALLPSAEPLSKPPAPVPRPQMKLPAINEEVPLSKIKEICEFYGLHDLWRKIERDPPARPFKSDGCTGWFDEWKGVSLYSAGFLHDLKYWAGYPGEDVERLVADAELMIDVARLLNSTEMAETMFHGVRVGGNEKLNASFSWGFGRKPLEAATKPAK
;
A
#
# COMPACT_ATOMS: atom_id res chain seq x y z
N MET A 1 5.02 4.81 -61.33
CA MET A 1 4.54 3.71 -60.46
C MET A 1 4.56 4.17 -59.01
N THR A 2 3.41 4.54 -58.47
CA THR A 2 3.28 5.03 -57.07
C THR A 2 2.95 3.81 -56.24
N ALA A 3 3.87 3.38 -55.41
CA ALA A 3 3.64 2.28 -54.48
C ALA A 3 2.70 2.75 -53.35
N LEU A 4 1.52 2.16 -53.27
CA LEU A 4 0.60 2.32 -52.16
C LEU A 4 1.21 1.65 -50.93
N LEU A 5 1.46 2.42 -49.87
CA LEU A 5 1.82 1.90 -48.56
C LEU A 5 0.62 1.12 -47.98
N PRO A 6 0.82 -0.08 -47.43
CA PRO A 6 -0.26 -0.81 -46.78
C PRO A 6 -0.79 0.02 -45.58
N SER A 7 -2.12 0.15 -45.53
CA SER A 7 -2.81 0.77 -44.40
C SER A 7 -2.45 0.02 -43.11
N ALA A 8 -1.93 0.72 -42.14
CA ALA A 8 -1.68 0.15 -40.82
C ALA A 8 -3.02 -0.27 -40.22
N GLU A 9 -3.18 -1.55 -39.87
CA GLU A 9 -4.33 -2.01 -39.13
C GLU A 9 -4.35 -1.30 -37.75
N PRO A 10 -5.50 -0.87 -37.27
CA PRO A 10 -5.60 -0.27 -35.95
C PRO A 10 -5.14 -1.28 -34.91
N LEU A 11 -4.15 -0.90 -34.08
CA LEU A 11 -3.68 -1.69 -32.97
C LEU A 11 -4.88 -2.11 -32.12
N SER A 12 -5.11 -3.41 -31.97
CA SER A 12 -6.18 -3.95 -31.13
C SER A 12 -6.01 -3.38 -29.70
N LYS A 13 -7.14 -2.91 -29.16
CA LYS A 13 -7.18 -2.40 -27.77
C LYS A 13 -6.53 -3.45 -26.84
N PRO A 14 -5.59 -3.05 -25.99
CA PRO A 14 -4.97 -4.00 -25.08
C PRO A 14 -6.06 -4.70 -24.24
N PRO A 15 -5.91 -6.00 -23.95
CA PRO A 15 -6.88 -6.72 -23.15
C PRO A 15 -7.06 -6.03 -21.79
N ALA A 16 -8.30 -6.02 -21.30
CA ALA A 16 -8.61 -5.47 -19.99
C ALA A 16 -7.71 -6.15 -18.94
N PRO A 17 -7.16 -5.39 -17.96
CA PRO A 17 -6.30 -5.96 -16.94
C PRO A 17 -7.05 -7.07 -16.19
N VAL A 18 -6.44 -8.24 -16.11
CA VAL A 18 -6.99 -9.37 -15.35
C VAL A 18 -7.05 -8.95 -13.88
N PRO A 19 -8.23 -9.02 -13.22
CA PRO A 19 -8.33 -8.73 -11.82
C PRO A 19 -7.37 -9.61 -11.02
N ARG A 20 -6.57 -9.01 -10.13
CA ARG A 20 -5.74 -9.80 -9.21
C ARG A 20 -6.66 -10.62 -8.29
N PRO A 21 -6.28 -11.86 -7.95
CA PRO A 21 -6.98 -12.59 -6.92
C PRO A 21 -7.07 -11.72 -5.66
N GLN A 22 -8.21 -11.72 -5.01
CA GLN A 22 -8.40 -10.99 -3.76
C GLN A 22 -8.63 -11.97 -2.63
N MET A 23 -7.96 -11.76 -1.49
CA MET A 23 -8.25 -12.47 -0.27
C MET A 23 -9.04 -11.57 0.69
N LYS A 24 -9.81 -12.18 1.59
CA LYS A 24 -10.46 -11.44 2.67
C LYS A 24 -9.40 -10.91 3.64
N LEU A 25 -9.23 -9.61 3.66
CA LEU A 25 -8.32 -8.94 4.58
C LEU A 25 -8.99 -8.69 5.95
N PRO A 26 -8.18 -8.56 7.03
CA PRO A 26 -8.67 -8.11 8.33
C PRO A 26 -9.41 -6.77 8.24
N ALA A 27 -10.32 -6.54 9.17
CA ALA A 27 -11.11 -5.31 9.21
C ALA A 27 -10.25 -4.08 9.58
N ILE A 28 -10.78 -2.89 9.31
CA ILE A 28 -10.17 -1.62 9.73
C ILE A 28 -9.96 -1.64 11.25
N ASN A 29 -8.77 -1.23 11.69
CA ASN A 29 -8.33 -1.19 13.08
C ASN A 29 -8.30 -2.55 13.82
N GLU A 30 -8.48 -3.65 13.11
CA GLU A 30 -8.25 -4.97 13.65
C GLU A 30 -6.74 -5.23 13.79
N GLU A 31 -6.33 -5.70 14.96
CA GLU A 31 -4.95 -6.11 15.18
C GLU A 31 -4.65 -7.42 14.43
N VAL A 32 -3.62 -7.39 13.59
CA VAL A 32 -3.28 -8.49 12.70
C VAL A 32 -2.09 -9.28 13.24
N PRO A 33 -2.26 -10.56 13.62
CA PRO A 33 -1.15 -11.35 14.12
C PRO A 33 -0.13 -11.65 13.00
N LEU A 34 1.13 -11.88 13.39
CA LEU A 34 2.22 -12.16 12.44
C LEU A 34 1.93 -13.35 11.53
N SER A 35 1.26 -14.37 12.02
CA SER A 35 0.85 -15.52 11.19
C SER A 35 -0.07 -15.12 10.05
N LYS A 36 -1.00 -14.20 10.29
CA LYS A 36 -1.88 -13.67 9.24
C LYS A 36 -1.16 -12.71 8.30
N ILE A 37 -0.23 -11.92 8.81
CA ILE A 37 0.64 -11.08 7.97
C ILE A 37 1.46 -11.94 7.02
N LYS A 38 2.01 -13.05 7.49
CA LYS A 38 2.72 -14.02 6.65
C LYS A 38 1.84 -14.51 5.49
N GLU A 39 0.64 -14.99 5.81
CA GLU A 39 -0.33 -15.49 4.83
C GLU A 39 -0.66 -14.40 3.77
N ILE A 40 -0.87 -13.16 4.21
CA ILE A 40 -1.12 -12.03 3.33
C ILE A 40 0.07 -11.75 2.42
N CYS A 41 1.28 -11.72 2.98
CA CYS A 41 2.50 -11.50 2.20
C CYS A 41 2.70 -12.61 1.16
N GLU A 42 2.47 -13.85 1.52
CA GLU A 42 2.56 -14.99 0.60
C GLU A 42 1.52 -14.88 -0.53
N PHE A 43 0.27 -14.55 -0.18
CA PHE A 43 -0.81 -14.41 -1.17
C PHE A 43 -0.53 -13.30 -2.20
N TYR A 44 -0.02 -12.15 -1.75
CA TYR A 44 0.25 -11.00 -2.61
C TYR A 44 1.67 -10.98 -3.18
N GLY A 45 2.49 -12.01 -2.94
CA GLY A 45 3.85 -12.11 -3.46
C GLY A 45 4.84 -11.15 -2.80
N LEU A 46 4.55 -10.68 -1.59
CA LEU A 46 5.38 -9.75 -0.81
C LEU A 46 6.45 -10.50 0.02
N HIS A 47 7.20 -11.39 -0.65
CA HIS A 47 8.15 -12.28 0.04
C HIS A 47 9.30 -11.53 0.70
N ASP A 48 9.79 -10.47 0.08
CA ASP A 48 10.87 -9.64 0.63
C ASP A 48 10.40 -8.87 1.87
N LEU A 49 9.18 -8.38 1.85
CA LEU A 49 8.56 -7.74 2.99
C LEU A 49 8.42 -8.72 4.16
N TRP A 50 7.93 -9.94 3.90
CA TRP A 50 7.83 -10.95 4.94
C TRP A 50 9.19 -11.30 5.53
N ARG A 51 10.22 -11.54 4.70
CA ARG A 51 11.58 -11.81 5.18
C ARG A 51 12.13 -10.70 6.09
N LYS A 52 11.83 -9.45 5.77
CA LYS A 52 12.19 -8.30 6.61
C LYS A 52 11.48 -8.36 7.96
N ILE A 53 10.17 -8.56 7.96
CA ILE A 53 9.34 -8.64 9.16
C ILE A 53 9.76 -9.82 10.05
N GLU A 54 9.97 -10.99 9.45
CA GLU A 54 10.38 -12.20 10.18
C GLU A 54 11.75 -12.04 10.85
N ARG A 55 12.70 -11.41 10.15
CA ARG A 55 14.05 -11.16 10.68
C ARG A 55 14.08 -10.10 11.78
N ASP A 56 13.28 -9.08 11.64
CA ASP A 56 13.23 -7.93 12.55
C ASP A 56 11.78 -7.41 12.67
N PRO A 57 10.97 -8.06 13.51
CA PRO A 57 9.57 -7.69 13.66
C PRO A 57 9.43 -6.27 14.24
N PRO A 58 8.54 -5.43 13.67
CA PRO A 58 8.19 -4.17 14.30
C PRO A 58 7.68 -4.35 15.74
N ALA A 59 8.03 -3.44 16.64
CA ALA A 59 7.66 -3.53 18.05
C ALA A 59 6.16 -3.30 18.29
N ARG A 60 5.51 -2.51 17.44
CA ARG A 60 4.08 -2.22 17.56
C ARG A 60 3.26 -3.23 16.76
N PRO A 61 2.10 -3.67 17.28
CA PRO A 61 1.20 -4.52 16.51
C PRO A 61 0.72 -3.79 15.24
N PHE A 62 0.46 -4.56 14.18
CA PHE A 62 -0.06 -4.02 12.95
C PHE A 62 -1.58 -3.87 13.00
N LYS A 63 -2.04 -2.70 12.63
CA LYS A 63 -3.44 -2.39 12.30
C LYS A 63 -3.45 -1.51 11.07
N SER A 64 -4.37 -1.76 10.14
CA SER A 64 -4.63 -0.84 9.04
C SER A 64 -5.78 0.08 9.41
N ASP A 65 -5.67 1.36 9.16
CA ASP A 65 -6.76 2.32 9.27
C ASP A 65 -7.49 2.54 7.92
N GLY A 66 -7.19 1.70 6.95
CA GLY A 66 -7.72 1.79 5.60
C GLY A 66 -6.96 2.82 4.76
N CYS A 67 -7.70 3.62 4.02
CA CYS A 67 -7.12 4.71 3.22
C CYS A 67 -7.19 6.02 3.99
N THR A 68 -6.33 6.21 4.99
CA THR A 68 -6.32 7.43 5.83
C THR A 68 -6.32 8.71 5.01
N GLY A 69 -7.36 9.53 5.22
CA GLY A 69 -7.53 10.79 4.50
C GLY A 69 -8.06 10.65 3.07
N TRP A 70 -8.38 9.42 2.64
CA TRP A 70 -8.94 9.10 1.33
C TRP A 70 -10.18 8.22 1.47
N PHE A 71 -10.85 7.98 0.35
CA PHE A 71 -12.03 7.12 0.33
C PHE A 71 -11.62 5.65 0.29
N ASP A 72 -12.22 4.82 1.12
CA ASP A 72 -12.08 3.35 1.04
C ASP A 72 -12.76 2.78 -0.21
N GLU A 73 -13.66 3.55 -0.80
CA GLU A 73 -14.37 3.22 -2.03
C GLU A 73 -14.45 4.44 -2.95
N TRP A 74 -14.23 4.23 -4.24
CA TRP A 74 -14.36 5.26 -5.27
C TRP A 74 -15.19 4.72 -6.42
N LYS A 75 -16.29 5.37 -6.75
CA LYS A 75 -17.22 4.97 -7.84
C LYS A 75 -17.61 3.48 -7.79
N GLY A 76 -17.90 2.96 -6.60
CA GLY A 76 -18.28 1.56 -6.39
C GLY A 76 -17.10 0.57 -6.36
N VAL A 77 -15.87 1.04 -6.45
CA VAL A 77 -14.66 0.19 -6.40
C VAL A 77 -13.98 0.36 -5.04
N SER A 78 -13.79 -0.74 -4.32
CA SER A 78 -13.05 -0.74 -3.07
C SER A 78 -11.57 -0.54 -3.31
N LEU A 79 -10.98 0.41 -2.59
CA LEU A 79 -9.54 0.68 -2.56
C LEU A 79 -8.87 0.08 -1.32
N TYR A 80 -9.64 -0.60 -0.48
CA TYR A 80 -9.18 -1.10 0.82
C TYR A 80 -7.95 -2.01 0.73
N SER A 81 -7.91 -2.93 -0.24
CA SER A 81 -6.75 -3.82 -0.41
C SER A 81 -5.47 -3.05 -0.73
N ALA A 82 -5.54 -2.05 -1.59
CA ALA A 82 -4.39 -1.20 -1.91
C ALA A 82 -3.91 -0.40 -0.68
N GLY A 83 -4.84 0.19 0.06
CA GLY A 83 -4.55 0.91 1.30
C GLY A 83 -3.95 0.01 2.39
N PHE A 84 -4.53 -1.17 2.59
CA PHE A 84 -4.04 -2.16 3.56
C PHE A 84 -2.59 -2.59 3.27
N LEU A 85 -2.28 -2.92 2.02
CA LEU A 85 -0.93 -3.34 1.64
C LEU A 85 0.07 -2.18 1.76
N HIS A 86 -0.35 -0.97 1.46
CA HIS A 86 0.46 0.23 1.67
C HIS A 86 0.75 0.45 3.16
N ASP A 87 -0.26 0.36 4.03
CA ASP A 87 -0.10 0.48 5.47
C ASP A 87 0.84 -0.58 6.03
N LEU A 88 0.75 -1.81 5.52
CA LEU A 88 1.65 -2.90 5.94
C LEU A 88 3.12 -2.60 5.62
N LYS A 89 3.39 -2.03 4.45
CA LYS A 89 4.74 -1.60 4.05
C LYS A 89 5.23 -0.45 4.91
N TYR A 90 4.35 0.51 5.21
CA TYR A 90 4.65 1.64 6.08
C TYR A 90 4.94 1.20 7.52
N TRP A 91 4.14 0.28 8.04
CA TRP A 91 4.35 -0.29 9.38
C TRP A 91 5.71 -0.97 9.51
N ALA A 92 6.10 -1.75 8.52
CA ALA A 92 7.34 -2.52 8.53
C ALA A 92 8.56 -1.72 8.04
N GLY A 93 8.38 -0.51 7.51
CA GLY A 93 9.44 0.31 6.95
C GLY A 93 10.48 0.72 7.99
N TYR A 94 11.75 0.78 7.58
CA TYR A 94 12.80 1.31 8.43
C TYR A 94 12.80 2.83 8.39
N PRO A 95 12.79 3.52 9.55
CA PRO A 95 12.96 4.97 9.60
C PRO A 95 14.23 5.40 8.87
N GLY A 96 14.13 6.46 8.04
CA GLY A 96 15.22 6.96 7.23
C GLY A 96 15.33 6.35 5.82
N GLU A 97 14.66 5.22 5.55
CA GLU A 97 14.69 4.55 4.23
C GLU A 97 13.68 5.19 3.25
N ASP A 98 13.99 6.40 2.78
CA ASP A 98 13.09 7.15 1.89
C ASP A 98 12.90 6.51 0.51
N VAL A 99 13.90 5.79 0.00
CA VAL A 99 13.78 5.04 -1.26
C VAL A 99 12.78 3.90 -1.11
N GLU A 100 12.83 3.16 -0.01
CA GLU A 100 11.88 2.09 0.28
C GLU A 100 10.46 2.65 0.41
N ARG A 101 10.31 3.80 1.07
CA ARG A 101 9.04 4.53 1.15
C ARG A 101 8.54 4.97 -0.21
N LEU A 102 9.40 5.49 -1.07
CA LEU A 102 9.04 5.88 -2.44
C LEU A 102 8.50 4.69 -3.24
N VAL A 103 9.14 3.53 -3.11
CA VAL A 103 8.67 2.29 -3.77
C VAL A 103 7.29 1.90 -3.25
N ALA A 104 7.05 1.93 -1.94
CA ALA A 104 5.75 1.63 -1.36
C ALA A 104 4.64 2.58 -1.88
N ASP A 105 4.94 3.86 -1.99
CA ASP A 105 4.00 4.86 -2.52
C ASP A 105 3.74 4.68 -4.02
N ALA A 106 4.76 4.32 -4.80
CA ALA A 106 4.60 4.01 -6.23
C ALA A 106 3.76 2.74 -6.45
N GLU A 107 3.93 1.73 -5.63
CA GLU A 107 3.13 0.51 -5.68
C GLU A 107 1.66 0.77 -5.33
N LEU A 108 1.37 1.63 -4.35
CA LEU A 108 0.01 2.11 -4.07
C LEU A 108 -0.60 2.75 -5.31
N MET A 109 0.13 3.66 -5.96
CA MET A 109 -0.33 4.31 -7.18
C MET A 109 -0.67 3.30 -8.28
N ILE A 110 0.19 2.31 -8.49
CA ILE A 110 -0.02 1.26 -9.49
C ILE A 110 -1.27 0.43 -9.14
N ASP A 111 -1.43 0.04 -7.90
CA ASP A 111 -2.56 -0.78 -7.45
C ASP A 111 -3.88 -0.01 -7.58
N VAL A 112 -3.92 1.25 -7.19
CA VAL A 112 -5.10 2.11 -7.36
C VAL A 112 -5.42 2.34 -8.84
N ALA A 113 -4.41 2.62 -9.67
CA ALA A 113 -4.61 2.78 -11.11
C ALA A 113 -5.22 1.54 -11.76
N ARG A 114 -4.79 0.35 -11.34
CA ARG A 114 -5.34 -0.93 -11.81
C ARG A 114 -6.78 -1.15 -11.34
N LEU A 115 -7.06 -0.88 -10.07
CA LEU A 115 -8.41 -1.04 -9.52
C LEU A 115 -9.43 -0.12 -10.19
N LEU A 116 -9.04 1.13 -10.44
CA LEU A 116 -9.91 2.14 -11.02
C LEU A 116 -9.87 2.19 -12.55
N ASN A 117 -8.94 1.48 -13.18
CA ASN A 117 -8.63 1.63 -14.61
C ASN A 117 -8.43 3.11 -15.01
N SER A 118 -7.77 3.88 -14.13
CA SER A 118 -7.54 5.32 -14.27
C SER A 118 -6.31 5.74 -13.47
N THR A 119 -5.50 6.63 -14.03
CA THR A 119 -4.29 7.15 -13.38
C THR A 119 -4.54 8.42 -12.57
N GLU A 120 -5.56 9.18 -12.87
CA GLU A 120 -5.80 10.50 -12.27
C GLU A 120 -5.91 10.44 -10.74
N MET A 121 -6.78 9.60 -10.21
CA MET A 121 -6.94 9.42 -8.76
C MET A 121 -5.68 8.78 -8.15
N ALA A 122 -5.07 7.84 -8.84
CA ALA A 122 -3.86 7.17 -8.39
C ALA A 122 -2.68 8.16 -8.21
N GLU A 123 -2.48 9.06 -9.15
CA GLU A 123 -1.47 10.11 -9.08
C GLU A 123 -1.76 11.08 -7.93
N THR A 124 -3.02 11.46 -7.75
CA THR A 124 -3.44 12.32 -6.63
C THR A 124 -3.15 11.66 -5.29
N MET A 125 -3.47 10.37 -5.14
CA MET A 125 -3.16 9.60 -3.92
C MET A 125 -1.64 9.48 -3.70
N PHE A 126 -0.87 9.23 -4.76
CA PHE A 126 0.58 9.18 -4.67
C PHE A 126 1.15 10.46 -4.07
N HIS A 127 0.78 11.62 -4.60
CA HIS A 127 1.24 12.91 -4.06
C HIS A 127 0.78 13.12 -2.62
N GLY A 128 -0.44 12.73 -2.30
CA GLY A 128 -0.98 12.80 -0.94
C GLY A 128 -0.16 12.00 0.06
N VAL A 129 0.17 10.74 -0.24
CA VAL A 129 0.96 9.89 0.66
C VAL A 129 2.42 10.31 0.73
N ARG A 130 2.99 10.87 -0.35
CA ARG A 130 4.35 11.45 -0.31
C ARG A 130 4.46 12.58 0.71
N VAL A 131 3.43 13.39 0.84
CA VAL A 131 3.37 14.50 1.81
C VAL A 131 2.94 13.97 3.18
N GLY A 132 1.77 13.35 3.26
CA GLY A 132 1.13 12.97 4.52
C GLY A 132 1.81 11.80 5.24
N GLY A 133 2.46 10.89 4.51
CA GLY A 133 3.16 9.74 5.05
C GLY A 133 4.60 10.00 5.50
N ASN A 134 5.08 11.24 5.40
CA ASN A 134 6.45 11.57 5.77
C ASN A 134 6.69 11.31 7.26
N GLU A 135 7.77 10.58 7.59
CA GLU A 135 8.12 10.24 8.96
C GLU A 135 8.36 11.47 9.86
N LYS A 136 8.80 12.60 9.29
CA LYS A 136 9.02 13.84 10.02
C LYS A 136 7.74 14.45 10.59
N LEU A 137 6.58 14.10 10.03
CA LEU A 137 5.28 14.51 10.58
C LEU A 137 4.93 13.75 11.86
N ASN A 138 5.60 12.66 12.14
CA ASN A 138 5.42 11.82 13.32
C ASN A 138 3.94 11.44 13.61
N ALA A 139 3.15 11.29 12.55
CA ALA A 139 1.78 10.82 12.66
C ALA A 139 1.75 9.32 12.97
N SER A 140 0.63 8.82 13.49
CA SER A 140 0.45 7.40 13.82
C SER A 140 0.57 6.45 12.61
N PHE A 141 0.41 6.99 11.42
CA PHE A 141 0.50 6.29 10.13
C PHE A 141 1.72 6.69 9.29
N SER A 142 2.64 7.49 9.80
CA SER A 142 3.87 7.89 9.09
C SER A 142 4.76 6.70 8.83
N TRP A 143 5.63 6.82 7.81
CA TRP A 143 6.61 5.79 7.48
C TRP A 143 7.35 5.26 8.71
N GLY A 144 7.43 3.94 8.83
CA GLY A 144 8.07 3.26 9.95
C GLY A 144 7.26 3.25 11.25
N PHE A 145 5.95 3.48 11.21
CA PHE A 145 5.14 3.62 12.43
C PHE A 145 5.14 2.37 13.31
N GLY A 146 5.34 1.18 12.77
CA GLY A 146 5.47 -0.05 13.56
C GLY A 146 6.77 -0.15 14.33
N ARG A 147 7.78 0.61 13.95
CA ARG A 147 9.12 0.61 14.56
C ARG A 147 9.35 1.76 15.54
N LYS A 148 8.35 2.60 15.72
CA LYS A 148 8.41 3.64 16.77
C LYS A 148 8.42 2.98 18.14
N PRO A 149 9.17 3.54 19.13
CA PRO A 149 9.15 3.03 20.48
C PRO A 149 7.72 2.94 21.03
N LEU A 150 7.44 1.87 21.78
CA LEU A 150 6.22 1.81 22.59
C LEU A 150 6.31 2.95 23.61
N GLU A 151 5.26 3.78 23.67
CA GLU A 151 5.17 4.77 24.74
C GLU A 151 5.19 4.03 26.07
N ALA A 152 6.08 4.45 26.97
CA ALA A 152 6.08 3.96 28.33
C ALA A 152 4.68 4.23 28.90
N ALA A 153 4.01 3.18 29.38
CA ALA A 153 2.73 3.33 30.03
C ALA A 153 2.87 4.42 31.10
N THR A 154 2.20 5.54 30.91
CA THR A 154 2.15 6.61 31.91
C THR A 154 1.56 5.98 33.17
N LYS A 155 2.40 5.78 34.19
CA LYS A 155 1.90 5.36 35.51
C LYS A 155 0.83 6.39 35.90
N PRO A 156 -0.38 5.95 36.32
CA PRO A 156 -1.33 6.90 36.84
C PRO A 156 -0.66 7.65 38.01
N ALA A 157 -0.73 8.96 37.96
CA ALA A 157 -0.28 9.80 39.06
C ALA A 157 -1.05 9.35 40.31
N LYS A 158 -0.26 9.07 41.39
CA LYS A 158 -0.83 8.77 42.70
C LYS A 158 -1.48 10.02 43.29
#